data_0a4c372c63a516876f46be53dff5d811
#
_entry.id   0a4c372c63a516876f46be53dff5d811
#
_cell.length_a   1.000
_cell.length_b   1.000
_cell.length_c   1.000
_cell.angle_alpha   90.00
_cell.angle_beta   90.00
_cell.angle_gamma   90.00
#
_symmetry.space_group_name_H-M   'P 1'
#
loop_
_entity.id
_entity.type
_entity.pdbx_description
1 polymer ?
#
loop_
_entity_poly.entity_id
_entity_poly.type
_entity_poly.pdbx_seq_one_letter_code
_entity_poly.pdbx_strand_id
1 'polypeptide(L)'
;MNAFDLAALHPRLPSPVEPVEDERFTRHGVRLLLKRDDLIHQDLPGNKWRKLAPNLPAAAGRPVLTFGGAYSNHLRATAAAGRLLGFPTIGVVRGEELAGRPLNPSLARCAADGMRLRFVDRATYRRRADPQVLAELLTELPSEYGDCYVVPEGGSNEAAVRGCAELGRELHGVADVVAVACGTGGTLAGLAAGLAPGQRALGMAVLKGGFLAGDVRDLQKSAFGRPAGDWSLDDRFHFGGYARTTPALDAFAEDFEARHGLPVERLYVAKMLYGLVALADEGAFPPGTALAAVITGSG
;
A
#
# COMPACT_ATOMS: atom_id res chain seq x y z
N MET A 1 3.37 -11.41 -28.35
CA MET A 1 2.77 -10.15 -27.77
C MET A 1 2.89 -10.31 -26.27
N ASN A 2 3.63 -9.40 -25.58
CA ASN A 2 3.71 -9.43 -24.12
C ASN A 2 2.29 -9.29 -23.57
N ALA A 3 1.81 -10.26 -22.83
CA ALA A 3 0.42 -10.39 -22.40
C ALA A 3 -0.08 -9.20 -21.54
N PHE A 4 0.82 -8.34 -21.05
CA PHE A 4 0.47 -7.14 -20.27
C PHE A 4 1.46 -6.01 -20.55
N ASP A 5 1.12 -5.18 -21.52
CA ASP A 5 1.83 -3.92 -21.73
C ASP A 5 1.33 -2.87 -20.73
N LEU A 6 1.99 -2.81 -19.58
CA LEU A 6 1.70 -1.82 -18.54
C LEU A 6 1.96 -0.38 -19.01
N ALA A 7 2.81 -0.18 -20.02
CA ALA A 7 3.07 1.14 -20.58
C ALA A 7 1.81 1.66 -21.31
N ALA A 8 0.99 0.76 -21.86
CA ALA A 8 -0.29 1.12 -22.47
C ALA A 8 -1.31 1.71 -21.49
N LEU A 9 -1.11 1.55 -20.19
CA LEU A 9 -1.91 2.20 -19.15
C LEU A 9 -1.46 3.63 -18.85
N HIS A 10 -0.41 4.12 -19.51
CA HIS A 10 0.12 5.49 -19.38
C HIS A 10 0.34 5.97 -17.94
N PRO A 11 1.07 5.20 -17.08
CA PRO A 11 1.32 5.63 -15.72
C PRO A 11 2.14 6.90 -15.67
N ARG A 12 1.79 7.81 -14.76
CA ARG A 12 2.57 9.01 -14.50
C ARG A 12 3.76 8.69 -13.59
N LEU A 13 4.86 8.26 -14.21
CA LEU A 13 6.12 7.94 -13.53
C LEU A 13 7.29 8.73 -14.14
N PRO A 14 8.24 9.21 -13.31
CA PRO A 14 8.17 9.23 -11.85
C PRO A 14 6.96 10.03 -11.34
N SER A 15 6.37 9.60 -10.22
CA SER A 15 5.25 10.35 -9.65
C SER A 15 5.70 11.72 -9.16
N PRO A 16 4.84 12.76 -9.21
CA PRO A 16 5.24 14.11 -8.84
C PRO A 16 5.72 14.23 -7.39
N VAL A 17 6.61 15.21 -7.15
CA VAL A 17 6.98 15.69 -5.83
C VAL A 17 6.55 17.14 -5.71
N GLU A 18 5.68 17.44 -4.77
CA GLU A 18 5.09 18.76 -4.57
C GLU A 18 5.54 19.32 -3.21
N PRO A 19 6.23 20.49 -3.16
CA PRO A 19 6.50 21.15 -1.89
C PRO A 19 5.21 21.71 -1.30
N VAL A 20 5.09 21.62 0.01
CA VAL A 20 3.93 22.12 0.75
C VAL A 20 4.42 22.99 1.92
N GLU A 21 3.95 24.24 1.93
CA GLU A 21 4.16 25.15 3.05
C GLU A 21 3.13 24.85 4.15
N ASP A 22 3.60 24.25 5.24
CA ASP A 22 2.78 23.94 6.41
C ASP A 22 3.52 24.38 7.68
N GLU A 23 2.92 25.29 8.41
CA GLU A 23 3.48 25.89 9.62
C GLU A 23 3.89 24.85 10.67
N ARG A 24 3.17 23.71 10.72
CA ARG A 24 3.48 22.59 11.63
C ARG A 24 4.87 21.96 11.38
N PHE A 25 5.43 22.17 10.20
CA PHE A 25 6.78 21.72 9.83
C PHE A 25 7.77 22.90 9.72
N THR A 26 7.34 24.00 9.09
CA THR A 26 8.28 25.13 8.82
C THR A 26 8.74 25.81 10.09
N ARG A 27 7.94 25.86 11.16
CA ARG A 27 8.36 26.36 12.49
C ARG A 27 9.52 25.58 13.13
N HIS A 28 9.71 24.32 12.70
CA HIS A 28 10.82 23.45 13.11
C HIS A 28 11.97 23.42 12.09
N GLY A 29 11.90 24.25 11.05
CA GLY A 29 12.88 24.28 9.97
C GLY A 29 12.82 23.03 9.06
N VAL A 30 11.71 22.29 9.07
CA VAL A 30 11.48 21.10 8.24
C VAL A 30 10.72 21.48 6.98
N ARG A 31 11.22 21.04 5.83
CA ARG A 31 10.57 21.24 4.52
C ARG A 31 9.74 20.01 4.18
N LEU A 32 8.40 20.16 4.11
CA LEU A 32 7.50 19.08 3.73
C LEU A 32 7.39 18.99 2.21
N LEU A 33 7.54 17.77 1.69
CA LEU A 33 7.31 17.39 0.31
C LEU A 33 6.25 16.29 0.25
N LEU A 34 5.31 16.38 -0.68
CA LEU A 34 4.34 15.31 -0.93
C LEU A 34 4.77 14.51 -2.17
N LYS A 35 5.09 13.25 -1.99
CA LYS A 35 5.32 12.31 -3.09
C LYS A 35 3.97 11.75 -3.55
N ARG A 36 3.48 12.25 -4.68
CA ARG A 36 2.13 12.06 -5.19
C ARG A 36 1.97 10.74 -5.94
N ASP A 37 2.16 9.64 -5.23
CA ASP A 37 1.93 8.31 -5.80
C ASP A 37 0.45 8.08 -6.15
N ASP A 38 -0.48 8.77 -5.49
CA ASP A 38 -1.90 8.81 -5.83
C ASP A 38 -2.17 9.20 -7.29
N LEU A 39 -1.26 9.95 -7.91
CA LEU A 39 -1.37 10.41 -9.30
C LEU A 39 -0.72 9.47 -10.33
N ILE A 40 -0.19 8.32 -9.92
CA ILE A 40 0.43 7.37 -10.86
C ILE A 40 -0.59 6.88 -11.89
N HIS A 41 -1.75 6.45 -11.44
CA HIS A 41 -2.83 5.99 -12.31
C HIS A 41 -4.18 6.06 -11.59
N GLN A 42 -5.23 6.47 -12.30
CA GLN A 42 -6.55 6.71 -11.71
C GLN A 42 -7.16 5.47 -11.04
N ASP A 43 -7.12 4.31 -11.71
CA ASP A 43 -7.72 3.06 -11.22
C ASP A 43 -6.74 2.18 -10.42
N LEU A 44 -5.44 2.45 -10.51
CA LEU A 44 -4.36 1.72 -9.84
C LEU A 44 -3.49 2.69 -9.03
N PRO A 45 -4.07 3.42 -8.05
CA PRO A 45 -3.36 4.50 -7.39
C PRO A 45 -2.24 4.01 -6.46
N GLY A 46 -1.22 4.84 -6.37
CA GLY A 46 -0.22 4.77 -5.32
C GLY A 46 0.61 3.50 -5.28
N ASN A 47 0.83 3.04 -4.08
CA ASN A 47 1.63 1.84 -3.84
C ASN A 47 1.04 0.56 -4.46
N LYS A 48 -0.22 0.60 -4.90
CA LYS A 48 -0.83 -0.57 -5.56
C LYS A 48 -0.29 -0.73 -6.97
N TRP A 49 -0.10 0.38 -7.71
CA TRP A 49 0.64 0.34 -8.96
C TRP A 49 2.01 -0.30 -8.78
N ARG A 50 2.82 0.23 -7.86
CA ARG A 50 4.20 -0.23 -7.64
C ARG A 50 4.30 -1.71 -7.27
N LYS A 51 3.30 -2.23 -6.56
CA LYS A 51 3.23 -3.63 -6.17
C LYS A 51 2.70 -4.55 -7.26
N LEU A 52 1.69 -4.10 -8.02
CA LEU A 52 1.09 -4.91 -9.08
C LEU A 52 1.93 -4.93 -10.35
N ALA A 53 2.55 -3.82 -10.72
CA ALA A 53 3.33 -3.70 -11.95
C ALA A 53 4.36 -4.84 -12.15
N PRO A 54 5.17 -5.25 -11.15
CA PRO A 54 6.06 -6.39 -11.32
C PRO A 54 5.36 -7.77 -11.18
N ASN A 55 4.19 -7.84 -10.57
CA ASN A 55 3.43 -9.09 -10.42
C ASN A 55 2.67 -9.48 -11.70
N LEU A 56 2.17 -8.51 -12.46
CA LEU A 56 1.35 -8.78 -13.63
C LEU A 56 2.11 -9.51 -14.74
N PRO A 57 3.35 -9.13 -15.12
CA PRO A 57 4.15 -9.91 -16.05
C PRO A 57 4.43 -11.36 -15.55
N ALA A 58 4.65 -11.53 -14.25
CA ALA A 58 4.86 -12.84 -13.64
C ALA A 58 3.60 -13.72 -13.66
N ALA A 59 2.42 -13.12 -13.65
CA ALA A 59 1.16 -13.85 -13.83
C ALA A 59 1.03 -14.45 -15.24
N ALA A 60 1.69 -13.88 -16.25
CA ALA A 60 1.75 -14.39 -17.62
C ALA A 60 0.36 -14.68 -18.23
N GLY A 61 -0.64 -13.85 -17.97
CA GLY A 61 -2.01 -14.04 -18.46
C GLY A 61 -2.89 -14.96 -17.62
N ARG A 62 -2.35 -15.60 -16.60
CA ARG A 62 -3.13 -16.45 -15.69
C ARG A 62 -4.13 -15.63 -14.87
N PRO A 63 -5.23 -16.25 -14.42
CA PRO A 63 -6.10 -15.63 -13.41
C PRO A 63 -5.29 -15.23 -12.17
N VAL A 64 -5.58 -14.06 -11.61
CA VAL A 64 -4.91 -13.57 -10.41
C VAL A 64 -5.82 -13.72 -9.19
N LEU A 65 -5.38 -14.53 -8.23
CA LEU A 65 -6.04 -14.67 -6.93
C LEU A 65 -5.33 -13.82 -5.89
N THR A 66 -6.12 -13.06 -5.12
CA THR A 66 -5.58 -12.27 -4.03
C THR A 66 -6.51 -12.22 -2.82
N PHE A 67 -6.05 -11.62 -1.72
CA PHE A 67 -6.70 -11.62 -0.42
C PHE A 67 -6.93 -10.20 0.09
N GLY A 68 -8.05 -10.00 0.80
CA GLY A 68 -8.31 -8.70 1.43
C GLY A 68 -9.54 -8.71 2.35
N GLY A 69 -9.64 -7.69 3.19
CA GLY A 69 -10.87 -7.39 3.92
C GLY A 69 -11.86 -6.64 3.03
N ALA A 70 -13.07 -6.41 3.54
CA ALA A 70 -14.19 -5.80 2.82
C ALA A 70 -13.92 -4.39 2.24
N TYR A 71 -12.93 -3.67 2.75
CA TYR A 71 -12.52 -2.33 2.28
C TYR A 71 -11.08 -2.32 1.75
N SER A 72 -10.62 -3.44 1.21
CA SER A 72 -9.23 -3.58 0.74
C SER A 72 -8.97 -2.80 -0.54
N ASN A 73 -8.09 -1.79 -0.46
CA ASN A 73 -7.59 -1.06 -1.63
C ASN A 73 -6.81 -1.98 -2.59
N HIS A 74 -6.25 -3.09 -2.06
CA HIS A 74 -5.55 -4.05 -2.88
C HIS A 74 -6.51 -4.89 -3.73
N LEU A 75 -7.65 -5.34 -3.17
CA LEU A 75 -8.68 -6.02 -3.96
C LEU A 75 -9.17 -5.12 -5.10
N ARG A 76 -9.49 -3.85 -4.81
CA ARG A 76 -9.94 -2.89 -5.83
C ARG A 76 -8.91 -2.68 -6.95
N ALA A 77 -7.66 -2.46 -6.59
CA ALA A 77 -6.61 -2.29 -7.58
C ALA A 77 -6.38 -3.55 -8.42
N THR A 78 -6.46 -4.75 -7.82
CA THR A 78 -6.33 -6.01 -8.57
C THR A 78 -7.51 -6.22 -9.52
N ALA A 79 -8.73 -5.92 -9.08
CA ALA A 79 -9.94 -5.98 -9.93
C ALA A 79 -9.82 -5.01 -11.12
N ALA A 80 -9.44 -3.76 -10.86
CA ALA A 80 -9.23 -2.76 -11.89
C ALA A 80 -8.14 -3.18 -12.89
N ALA A 81 -7.03 -3.76 -12.42
CA ALA A 81 -5.99 -4.30 -13.30
C ALA A 81 -6.53 -5.41 -14.21
N GLY A 82 -7.34 -6.33 -13.66
CA GLY A 82 -8.00 -7.37 -14.44
C GLY A 82 -8.90 -6.82 -15.54
N ARG A 83 -9.73 -5.81 -15.21
CA ARG A 83 -10.59 -5.11 -16.20
C ARG A 83 -9.77 -4.41 -17.27
N LEU A 84 -8.74 -3.67 -16.90
CA LEU A 84 -7.92 -2.87 -17.82
C LEU A 84 -7.08 -3.72 -18.77
N LEU A 85 -6.58 -4.86 -18.28
CA LEU A 85 -5.64 -5.70 -19.03
C LEU A 85 -6.25 -7.02 -19.52
N GLY A 86 -7.54 -7.27 -19.24
CA GLY A 86 -8.29 -8.40 -19.79
C GLY A 86 -7.96 -9.76 -19.19
N PHE A 87 -7.63 -9.83 -17.88
CA PHE A 87 -7.42 -11.11 -17.20
C PHE A 87 -8.39 -11.34 -16.03
N PRO A 88 -8.76 -12.59 -15.73
CA PRO A 88 -9.66 -12.91 -14.63
C PRO A 88 -9.03 -12.63 -13.27
N THR A 89 -9.84 -12.14 -12.32
CA THR A 89 -9.41 -11.88 -10.95
C THR A 89 -10.30 -12.54 -9.92
N ILE A 90 -9.71 -13.05 -8.85
CA ILE A 90 -10.40 -13.68 -7.73
C ILE A 90 -9.97 -12.98 -6.44
N GLY A 91 -10.93 -12.47 -5.69
CA GLY A 91 -10.71 -11.85 -4.38
C GLY A 91 -11.22 -12.76 -3.26
N VAL A 92 -10.30 -13.31 -2.46
CA VAL A 92 -10.67 -14.04 -1.23
C VAL A 92 -10.88 -13.00 -0.13
N VAL A 93 -12.15 -12.85 0.28
CA VAL A 93 -12.60 -11.81 1.21
C VAL A 93 -12.75 -12.38 2.61
N ARG A 94 -12.12 -11.71 3.59
CA ARG A 94 -12.26 -12.06 5.00
C ARG A 94 -13.65 -11.69 5.52
N GLY A 95 -14.41 -12.67 5.94
CA GLY A 95 -15.75 -12.50 6.55
C GLY A 95 -16.80 -13.25 5.79
N GLU A 96 -16.98 -14.53 6.10
CA GLU A 96 -18.03 -15.39 5.54
C GLU A 96 -19.43 -14.80 5.75
N GLU A 97 -19.62 -14.09 6.85
CA GLU A 97 -20.87 -13.39 7.19
C GLU A 97 -21.30 -12.33 6.18
N LEU A 98 -20.39 -11.96 5.27
CA LEU A 98 -20.67 -10.97 4.21
C LEU A 98 -21.25 -11.61 2.94
N ALA A 99 -21.14 -12.92 2.76
CA ALA A 99 -21.57 -13.63 1.55
C ALA A 99 -23.07 -13.47 1.24
N GLY A 100 -23.89 -13.42 2.29
CA GLY A 100 -25.36 -13.28 2.17
C GLY A 100 -25.87 -11.84 2.29
N ARG A 101 -24.99 -10.82 2.29
CA ARG A 101 -25.36 -9.42 2.47
C ARG A 101 -25.14 -8.62 1.19
N PRO A 102 -25.86 -7.49 1.03
CA PRO A 102 -25.52 -6.52 -0.02
C PRO A 102 -24.04 -6.12 0.07
N LEU A 103 -23.36 -6.08 -1.08
CA LEU A 103 -21.97 -5.68 -1.13
C LEU A 103 -21.83 -4.21 -0.71
N ASN A 104 -20.85 -3.93 0.12
CA ASN A 104 -20.46 -2.55 0.40
C ASN A 104 -19.88 -1.89 -0.87
N PRO A 105 -19.73 -0.57 -0.93
CA PRO A 105 -19.27 0.13 -2.14
C PRO A 105 -17.92 -0.38 -2.67
N SER A 106 -16.99 -0.76 -1.78
CA SER A 106 -15.67 -1.27 -2.17
C SER A 106 -15.74 -2.63 -2.87
N LEU A 107 -16.49 -3.58 -2.30
CA LEU A 107 -16.68 -4.90 -2.90
C LEU A 107 -17.58 -4.84 -4.14
N ALA A 108 -18.59 -3.97 -4.14
CA ALA A 108 -19.42 -3.71 -5.32
C ALA A 108 -18.59 -3.22 -6.51
N ARG A 109 -17.61 -2.33 -6.26
CA ARG A 109 -16.68 -1.88 -7.29
C ARG A 109 -15.80 -3.04 -7.79
N CYS A 110 -15.27 -3.89 -6.90
CA CYS A 110 -14.50 -5.08 -7.30
C CYS A 110 -15.33 -6.00 -8.22
N ALA A 111 -16.59 -6.26 -7.85
CA ALA A 111 -17.50 -7.10 -8.64
C ALA A 111 -17.83 -6.44 -10.00
N ALA A 112 -18.06 -5.13 -10.03
CA ALA A 112 -18.31 -4.37 -11.27
C ALA A 112 -17.10 -4.38 -12.21
N ASP A 113 -15.87 -4.42 -11.67
CA ASP A 113 -14.64 -4.58 -12.42
C ASP A 113 -14.36 -6.06 -12.82
N GLY A 114 -15.31 -6.97 -12.60
CA GLY A 114 -15.24 -8.37 -13.02
C GLY A 114 -14.53 -9.31 -12.04
N MET A 115 -14.20 -8.85 -10.84
CA MET A 115 -13.58 -9.72 -9.83
C MET A 115 -14.59 -10.71 -9.25
N ARG A 116 -14.25 -12.00 -9.25
CA ARG A 116 -14.99 -13.02 -8.53
C ARG A 116 -14.68 -12.93 -7.04
N LEU A 117 -15.69 -12.64 -6.23
CA LEU A 117 -15.53 -12.56 -4.78
C LEU A 117 -15.82 -13.91 -4.13
N ARG A 118 -14.90 -14.37 -3.29
CA ARG A 118 -15.05 -15.55 -2.46
C ARG A 118 -14.91 -15.17 -0.98
N PHE A 119 -15.95 -15.39 -0.22
CA PHE A 119 -15.96 -15.09 1.20
C PHE A 119 -15.54 -16.32 2.00
N VAL A 120 -14.62 -16.12 2.95
CA VAL A 120 -14.14 -17.17 3.84
C VAL A 120 -14.21 -16.70 5.30
N ASP A 121 -14.35 -17.66 6.22
CA ASP A 121 -14.35 -17.37 7.64
C ASP A 121 -12.98 -16.79 8.10
N ARG A 122 -12.97 -16.20 9.29
CA ARG A 122 -11.77 -15.53 9.82
C ARG A 122 -10.65 -16.49 10.23
N ALA A 123 -10.96 -17.76 10.53
CA ALA A 123 -9.94 -18.76 10.89
C ALA A 123 -9.21 -19.24 9.63
N THR A 124 -9.94 -19.60 8.59
CA THR A 124 -9.42 -19.93 7.25
C THR A 124 -8.60 -18.78 6.70
N TYR A 125 -9.12 -17.55 6.78
CA TYR A 125 -8.41 -16.36 6.30
C TYR A 125 -7.07 -16.12 7.03
N ARG A 126 -6.99 -16.37 8.34
CA ARG A 126 -5.72 -16.27 9.09
C ARG A 126 -4.66 -17.26 8.59
N ARG A 127 -5.08 -18.41 8.09
CA ARG A 127 -4.22 -19.46 7.55
C ARG A 127 -3.98 -19.35 6.03
N ARG A 128 -4.36 -18.25 5.39
CA ARG A 128 -4.27 -18.05 3.92
C ARG A 128 -2.88 -18.24 3.32
N ALA A 129 -1.82 -18.15 4.12
CA ALA A 129 -0.43 -18.42 3.70
C ALA A 129 -0.03 -19.89 3.88
N ASP A 130 -0.87 -20.72 4.52
CA ASP A 130 -0.66 -22.15 4.66
C ASP A 130 -0.86 -22.83 3.30
N PRO A 131 0.13 -23.57 2.76
CA PRO A 131 0.02 -24.20 1.46
C PRO A 131 -1.17 -25.14 1.31
N GLN A 132 -1.57 -25.83 2.39
CA GLN A 132 -2.73 -26.73 2.37
C GLN A 132 -4.03 -25.95 2.23
N VAL A 133 -4.22 -24.89 3.03
CA VAL A 133 -5.41 -24.02 2.94
C VAL A 133 -5.49 -23.35 1.56
N LEU A 134 -4.35 -22.91 1.04
CA LEU A 134 -4.31 -22.34 -0.30
C LEU A 134 -4.71 -23.36 -1.37
N ALA A 135 -4.20 -24.59 -1.29
CA ALA A 135 -4.57 -25.67 -2.21
C ALA A 135 -6.08 -25.99 -2.13
N GLU A 136 -6.65 -26.06 -0.94
CA GLU A 136 -8.11 -26.24 -0.72
C GLU A 136 -8.89 -25.09 -1.39
N LEU A 137 -8.48 -23.84 -1.16
CA LEU A 137 -9.11 -22.66 -1.78
C LEU A 137 -9.05 -22.70 -3.31
N LEU A 138 -7.94 -23.14 -3.88
CA LEU A 138 -7.77 -23.24 -5.33
C LEU A 138 -8.61 -24.39 -5.91
N THR A 139 -8.69 -25.54 -5.23
CA THR A 139 -9.47 -26.71 -5.68
C THR A 139 -10.97 -26.44 -5.77
N GLU A 140 -11.47 -25.55 -4.92
CA GLU A 140 -12.90 -25.17 -4.91
C GLU A 140 -13.23 -24.08 -5.96
N LEU A 141 -12.24 -23.57 -6.70
CA LEU A 141 -12.51 -22.67 -7.82
C LEU A 141 -12.97 -23.46 -9.05
N PRO A 142 -13.83 -22.87 -9.91
CA PRO A 142 -14.15 -23.45 -11.21
C PRO A 142 -12.86 -23.74 -12.03
N SER A 143 -12.92 -24.77 -12.83
CA SER A 143 -11.76 -25.25 -13.63
C SER A 143 -11.11 -24.18 -14.51
N GLU A 144 -11.89 -23.17 -14.92
CA GLU A 144 -11.42 -22.02 -15.67
C GLU A 144 -10.42 -21.13 -14.91
N TYR A 145 -10.35 -21.28 -13.58
CA TYR A 145 -9.40 -20.56 -12.70
C TYR A 145 -8.29 -21.48 -12.16
N GLY A 146 -8.15 -22.70 -12.67
CA GLY A 146 -7.34 -23.77 -12.05
C GLY A 146 -5.85 -23.46 -11.86
N ASP A 147 -5.21 -22.66 -12.72
CA ASP A 147 -3.82 -22.22 -12.57
C ASP A 147 -3.74 -20.72 -12.26
N CYS A 148 -4.14 -20.36 -11.05
CA CYS A 148 -4.06 -18.97 -10.61
C CYS A 148 -2.63 -18.55 -10.23
N TYR A 149 -2.25 -17.34 -10.61
CA TYR A 149 -1.14 -16.62 -9.98
C TYR A 149 -1.60 -16.00 -8.65
N VAL A 150 -0.96 -16.39 -7.57
CA VAL A 150 -1.35 -15.95 -6.23
C VAL A 150 -0.55 -14.72 -5.81
N VAL A 151 -1.27 -13.62 -5.54
CA VAL A 151 -0.72 -12.41 -4.96
C VAL A 151 -1.18 -12.32 -3.50
N PRO A 152 -0.29 -12.26 -2.51
CA PRO A 152 -0.66 -12.27 -1.10
C PRO A 152 -1.40 -10.99 -0.69
N GLU A 153 -1.96 -10.99 0.53
CA GLU A 153 -2.67 -9.84 1.11
C GLU A 153 -1.84 -8.55 1.03
N GLY A 154 -2.49 -7.46 0.61
CA GLY A 154 -1.83 -6.18 0.40
C GLY A 154 -0.82 -6.15 -0.74
N GLY A 155 -0.70 -7.22 -1.51
CA GLY A 155 0.25 -7.36 -2.62
C GLY A 155 1.70 -7.48 -2.18
N SER A 156 1.98 -7.91 -0.94
CA SER A 156 3.34 -7.88 -0.38
C SER A 156 4.05 -9.21 -0.59
N ASN A 157 4.72 -9.36 -1.74
CA ASN A 157 5.64 -10.44 -2.08
C ASN A 157 6.97 -9.87 -2.59
N GLU A 158 7.92 -10.73 -2.95
CA GLU A 158 9.24 -10.32 -3.45
C GLU A 158 9.17 -9.38 -4.65
N ALA A 159 8.34 -9.70 -5.64
CA ALA A 159 8.17 -8.88 -6.83
C ALA A 159 7.67 -7.47 -6.45
N ALA A 160 6.67 -7.39 -5.59
CA ALA A 160 6.11 -6.13 -5.09
C ALA A 160 7.12 -5.30 -4.30
N VAL A 161 7.94 -5.95 -3.45
CA VAL A 161 8.99 -5.26 -2.68
C VAL A 161 10.03 -4.67 -3.63
N ARG A 162 10.46 -5.42 -4.64
CA ARG A 162 11.38 -4.91 -5.68
C ARG A 162 10.76 -3.75 -6.48
N GLY A 163 9.47 -3.82 -6.81
CA GLY A 163 8.75 -2.74 -7.47
C GLY A 163 8.65 -1.47 -6.62
N CYS A 164 8.48 -1.61 -5.30
CA CYS A 164 8.47 -0.47 -4.39
C CYS A 164 9.86 0.18 -4.20
N ALA A 165 10.97 -0.47 -4.60
CA ALA A 165 12.28 0.14 -4.56
C ALA A 165 12.43 1.32 -5.55
N GLU A 166 11.65 1.33 -6.63
CA GLU A 166 11.62 2.46 -7.57
C GLU A 166 11.19 3.76 -6.89
N LEU A 167 10.24 3.69 -5.94
CA LEU A 167 9.84 4.86 -5.15
C LEU A 167 11.03 5.50 -4.44
N GLY A 168 11.93 4.70 -3.87
CA GLY A 168 13.15 5.21 -3.23
C GLY A 168 14.09 5.86 -4.23
N ARG A 169 14.31 5.23 -5.39
CA ARG A 169 15.19 5.76 -6.45
C ARG A 169 14.69 7.09 -7.00
N GLU A 170 13.38 7.25 -7.17
CA GLU A 170 12.78 8.52 -7.60
C GLU A 170 13.03 9.69 -6.64
N LEU A 171 13.44 9.40 -5.40
CA LEU A 171 13.65 10.40 -4.34
C LEU A 171 15.14 10.65 -4.02
N HIS A 172 16.08 10.09 -4.82
CA HIS A 172 17.49 10.36 -4.66
C HIS A 172 17.76 11.85 -4.81
N GLY A 173 18.45 12.46 -3.82
CA GLY A 173 18.78 13.89 -3.80
C GLY A 173 17.59 14.84 -3.60
N VAL A 174 16.38 14.29 -3.34
CA VAL A 174 15.14 15.06 -3.18
C VAL A 174 14.76 15.23 -1.71
N ALA A 175 14.88 14.17 -0.91
CA ALA A 175 14.48 14.14 0.49
C ALA A 175 15.52 13.41 1.35
N ASP A 176 15.67 13.84 2.60
CA ASP A 176 16.53 13.18 3.60
C ASP A 176 15.78 12.04 4.30
N VAL A 177 14.51 12.26 4.55
CA VAL A 177 13.60 11.29 5.18
C VAL A 177 12.39 11.07 4.29
N VAL A 178 12.04 9.81 4.05
CA VAL A 178 10.84 9.45 3.26
C VAL A 178 9.89 8.65 4.12
N ALA A 179 8.73 9.22 4.39
CA ALA A 179 7.70 8.61 5.24
C ALA A 179 6.62 7.91 4.41
N VAL A 180 6.20 6.72 4.87
CA VAL A 180 5.12 5.95 4.26
C VAL A 180 4.22 5.28 5.30
N ALA A 181 2.90 5.30 5.08
CA ALA A 181 1.95 4.56 5.91
C ALA A 181 2.07 3.05 5.67
N CYS A 182 2.14 2.27 6.75
CA CYS A 182 2.44 0.85 6.70
C CYS A 182 1.28 -0.02 7.21
N GLY A 183 0.71 -0.84 6.32
CA GLY A 183 -0.18 -1.95 6.67
C GLY A 183 0.58 -3.29 6.73
N THR A 184 1.00 -3.82 5.59
CA THR A 184 1.72 -5.10 5.45
C THR A 184 3.25 -4.94 5.32
N GLY A 185 3.78 -3.73 5.41
CA GLY A 185 5.22 -3.46 5.39
C GLY A 185 5.90 -3.51 4.01
N GLY A 186 5.29 -4.10 2.99
CA GLY A 186 5.94 -4.32 1.68
C GLY A 186 6.40 -3.03 0.99
N THR A 187 5.66 -1.93 1.13
CA THR A 187 6.06 -0.63 0.57
C THR A 187 7.30 -0.08 1.29
N LEU A 188 7.32 -0.13 2.63
CA LEU A 188 8.48 0.29 3.42
C LEU A 188 9.71 -0.55 3.11
N ALA A 189 9.54 -1.88 3.01
CA ALA A 189 10.62 -2.81 2.72
C ALA A 189 11.33 -2.47 1.39
N GLY A 190 10.55 -2.18 0.34
CA GLY A 190 11.07 -1.80 -0.97
C GLY A 190 11.61 -0.37 -0.98
N LEU A 191 10.86 0.59 -0.47
CA LEU A 191 11.27 1.99 -0.37
C LEU A 191 12.67 2.10 0.25
N ALA A 192 12.88 1.51 1.42
CA ALA A 192 14.16 1.56 2.12
C ALA A 192 15.32 1.01 1.26
N ALA A 193 15.09 -0.11 0.56
CA ALA A 193 16.08 -0.71 -0.31
C ALA A 193 16.41 0.14 -1.55
N GLY A 194 15.50 1.03 -1.95
CA GLY A 194 15.67 1.91 -3.09
C GLY A 194 16.29 3.27 -2.77
N LEU A 195 16.38 3.67 -1.51
CA LEU A 195 16.96 4.96 -1.10
C LEU A 195 18.48 4.98 -1.27
N ALA A 196 19.02 6.18 -1.47
CA ALA A 196 20.47 6.41 -1.53
C ALA A 196 21.11 6.37 -0.12
N PRO A 197 22.42 6.13 -0.02
CA PRO A 197 23.14 6.28 1.24
C PRO A 197 22.91 7.67 1.85
N GLY A 198 22.65 7.72 3.16
CA GLY A 198 22.34 8.96 3.90
C GLY A 198 20.86 9.34 3.92
N GLN A 199 20.03 8.74 3.09
CA GLN A 199 18.55 8.86 3.18
C GLN A 199 18.00 7.76 4.07
N ARG A 200 16.88 8.00 4.76
CA ARG A 200 16.18 6.97 5.55
C ARG A 200 14.69 6.92 5.24
N ALA A 201 14.13 5.72 5.34
CA ALA A 201 12.69 5.50 5.27
C ALA A 201 12.08 5.51 6.68
N LEU A 202 10.90 6.13 6.83
CA LEU A 202 10.13 6.13 8.06
C LEU A 202 8.76 5.49 7.79
N GLY A 203 8.54 4.32 8.36
CA GLY A 203 7.25 3.65 8.34
C GLY A 203 6.35 4.14 9.47
N MET A 204 5.11 4.50 9.14
CA MET A 204 4.08 4.81 10.14
C MET A 204 3.08 3.66 10.19
N ALA A 205 3.13 2.83 11.23
CA ALA A 205 2.27 1.65 11.35
C ALA A 205 0.81 2.06 11.56
N VAL A 206 -0.08 1.55 10.71
CA VAL A 206 -1.53 1.74 10.87
C VAL A 206 -2.21 0.57 11.59
N LEU A 207 -1.45 -0.51 11.85
CA LEU A 207 -1.88 -1.69 12.60
C LEU A 207 -1.33 -1.66 14.03
N LYS A 208 -2.11 -2.17 14.96
CA LYS A 208 -1.67 -2.40 16.33
C LYS A 208 -1.00 -3.78 16.44
N GLY A 209 0.12 -3.90 17.16
CA GLY A 209 0.65 -5.23 17.50
C GLY A 209 2.17 -5.41 17.50
N GLY A 210 2.96 -4.43 17.06
CA GLY A 210 4.44 -4.48 17.17
C GLY A 210 5.15 -5.50 16.26
N PHE A 211 4.42 -6.27 15.43
CA PHE A 211 4.96 -7.35 14.59
C PHE A 211 5.55 -6.85 13.26
N LEU A 212 5.14 -5.68 12.81
CA LEU A 212 5.39 -5.18 11.45
C LEU A 212 6.88 -5.02 11.14
N ALA A 213 7.71 -4.69 12.13
CA ALA A 213 9.16 -4.60 11.92
C ALA A 213 9.80 -5.96 11.57
N GLY A 214 9.27 -7.06 12.11
CA GLY A 214 9.63 -8.42 11.73
C GLY A 214 9.25 -8.69 10.28
N ASP A 215 7.99 -8.44 9.92
CA ASP A 215 7.47 -8.66 8.57
C ASP A 215 8.27 -7.88 7.51
N VAL A 216 8.66 -6.62 7.79
CA VAL A 216 9.51 -5.82 6.89
C VAL A 216 10.87 -6.47 6.66
N ARG A 217 11.53 -6.96 7.73
CA ARG A 217 12.84 -7.65 7.62
C ARG A 217 12.73 -8.95 6.81
N ASP A 218 11.68 -9.72 7.05
CA ASP A 218 11.43 -10.99 6.34
C ASP A 218 11.16 -10.73 4.85
N LEU A 219 10.38 -9.72 4.53
CA LEU A 219 10.14 -9.28 3.15
C LEU A 219 11.42 -8.80 2.46
N GLN A 220 12.30 -8.06 3.15
CA GLN A 220 13.60 -7.65 2.61
C GLN A 220 14.51 -8.86 2.40
N LYS A 221 14.57 -9.77 3.37
CA LYS A 221 15.37 -11.00 3.25
C LYS A 221 14.90 -11.85 2.07
N SER A 222 13.60 -12.01 1.89
CA SER A 222 13.02 -12.74 0.74
C SER A 222 13.34 -12.04 -0.59
N ALA A 223 13.12 -10.72 -0.69
CA ALA A 223 13.29 -9.99 -1.94
C ALA A 223 14.77 -9.75 -2.33
N PHE A 224 15.66 -9.50 -1.36
CA PHE A 224 17.03 -9.06 -1.59
C PHE A 224 18.10 -9.97 -0.99
N GLY A 225 17.71 -11.04 -0.29
CA GLY A 225 18.63 -11.96 0.41
C GLY A 225 19.22 -11.40 1.71
N ARG A 226 18.95 -10.12 2.05
CA ARG A 226 19.51 -9.39 3.20
C ARG A 226 18.61 -8.22 3.60
N PRO A 227 18.77 -7.68 4.84
CA PRO A 227 18.25 -6.37 5.18
C PRO A 227 18.82 -5.29 4.24
N ALA A 228 18.02 -4.30 3.87
CA ALA A 228 18.39 -3.30 2.87
C ALA A 228 17.89 -1.90 3.25
N GLY A 229 18.79 -0.92 3.12
CA GLY A 229 18.52 0.49 3.40
C GLY A 229 18.42 0.81 4.89
N ASP A 230 18.41 2.11 5.20
CA ASP A 230 18.14 2.62 6.54
C ASP A 230 16.64 2.88 6.69
N TRP A 231 16.03 2.31 7.73
CA TRP A 231 14.61 2.51 8.00
C TRP A 231 14.27 2.33 9.49
N SER A 232 13.23 3.03 9.88
CA SER A 232 12.61 2.88 11.19
C SER A 232 11.08 2.76 11.04
N LEU A 233 10.43 2.31 12.12
CA LEU A 233 8.98 2.16 12.18
C LEU A 233 8.48 2.82 13.46
N ASP A 234 7.48 3.71 13.33
CA ASP A 234 6.73 4.25 14.46
C ASP A 234 5.34 3.61 14.50
N ASP A 235 4.99 3.01 15.63
CA ASP A 235 3.73 2.31 15.85
C ASP A 235 2.78 3.02 16.83
N ARG A 236 3.10 4.26 17.23
CA ARG A 236 2.30 5.04 18.19
C ARG A 236 1.00 5.58 17.61
N PHE A 237 1.00 5.91 16.31
CA PHE A 237 -0.07 6.67 15.66
C PHE A 237 -1.08 5.80 14.88
N HIS A 238 -1.32 4.56 15.33
CA HIS A 238 -2.27 3.66 14.68
C HIS A 238 -3.75 3.93 15.03
N PHE A 239 -4.05 4.80 16.02
CA PHE A 239 -5.41 5.19 16.45
C PHE A 239 -6.33 4.00 16.78
N GLY A 240 -5.79 3.00 17.47
CA GLY A 240 -6.53 1.78 17.85
C GLY A 240 -6.43 0.62 16.84
N GLY A 241 -5.78 0.82 15.68
CA GLY A 241 -5.49 -0.20 14.67
C GLY A 241 -6.17 0.03 13.33
N TYR A 242 -6.21 -1.02 12.51
CA TYR A 242 -6.78 -0.95 11.15
C TYR A 242 -8.26 -0.53 11.16
N ALA A 243 -8.62 0.33 10.22
CA ALA A 243 -9.96 0.88 10.03
C ALA A 243 -10.54 1.60 11.29
N ARG A 244 -9.68 2.01 12.22
CA ARG A 244 -10.07 2.86 13.35
C ARG A 244 -9.66 4.29 13.09
N THR A 245 -10.58 5.22 13.38
CA THR A 245 -10.35 6.67 13.40
C THR A 245 -10.75 7.23 14.76
N THR A 246 -10.41 8.48 14.99
CA THR A 246 -10.83 9.23 16.19
C THR A 246 -11.24 10.63 15.75
N PRO A 247 -12.05 11.35 16.52
CA PRO A 247 -12.39 12.73 16.20
C PRO A 247 -11.16 13.65 15.98
N ALA A 248 -10.08 13.39 16.71
CA ALA A 248 -8.84 14.15 16.55
C ALA A 248 -8.17 13.89 15.19
N LEU A 249 -8.17 12.63 14.71
CA LEU A 249 -7.64 12.29 13.38
C LEU A 249 -8.52 12.83 12.26
N ASP A 250 -9.84 12.77 12.44
CA ASP A 250 -10.80 13.29 11.46
C ASP A 250 -10.68 14.80 11.32
N ALA A 251 -10.62 15.54 12.45
CA ALA A 251 -10.39 16.98 12.45
C ALA A 251 -9.03 17.37 11.82
N PHE A 252 -7.97 16.59 12.09
CA PHE A 252 -6.68 16.80 11.45
C PHE A 252 -6.74 16.64 9.94
N ALA A 253 -7.41 15.60 9.45
CA ALA A 253 -7.55 15.34 8.03
C ALA A 253 -8.33 16.45 7.32
N GLU A 254 -9.41 16.95 7.95
CA GLU A 254 -10.21 18.07 7.46
C GLU A 254 -9.41 19.39 7.43
N ASP A 255 -8.63 19.67 8.48
CA ASP A 255 -7.74 20.83 8.51
C ASP A 255 -6.64 20.75 7.44
N PHE A 256 -6.03 19.56 7.25
CA PHE A 256 -5.01 19.36 6.21
C PHE A 256 -5.61 19.58 4.80
N GLU A 257 -6.78 19.03 4.55
CA GLU A 257 -7.52 19.24 3.29
C GLU A 257 -7.87 20.71 3.07
N ALA A 258 -8.37 21.40 4.09
CA ALA A 258 -8.71 22.81 4.00
C ALA A 258 -7.49 23.72 3.71
N ARG A 259 -6.32 23.38 4.27
CA ARG A 259 -5.07 24.13 4.07
C ARG A 259 -4.43 23.90 2.69
N HIS A 260 -4.48 22.68 2.21
CA HIS A 260 -3.67 22.27 1.06
C HIS A 260 -4.49 21.84 -0.17
N GLY A 261 -5.84 21.83 -0.07
CA GLY A 261 -6.70 21.38 -1.15
C GLY A 261 -6.52 19.90 -1.53
N LEU A 262 -5.93 19.11 -0.62
CA LEU A 262 -5.63 17.69 -0.83
C LEU A 262 -6.40 16.82 0.14
N PRO A 263 -7.45 16.12 -0.30
CA PRO A 263 -8.13 15.10 0.51
C PRO A 263 -7.16 13.99 0.91
N VAL A 264 -7.10 13.69 2.19
CA VAL A 264 -6.25 12.62 2.71
C VAL A 264 -7.07 11.47 3.26
N GLU A 265 -6.75 10.28 2.80
CA GLU A 265 -7.42 9.06 3.23
C GLU A 265 -7.12 8.77 4.71
N ARG A 266 -8.16 8.53 5.52
CA ARG A 266 -8.08 8.52 6.99
C ARG A 266 -7.44 7.26 7.59
N LEU A 267 -7.44 6.13 6.85
CA LEU A 267 -6.98 4.86 7.41
C LEU A 267 -5.45 4.70 7.33
N TYR A 268 -4.80 5.41 6.40
CA TYR A 268 -3.35 5.32 6.14
C TYR A 268 -2.68 6.70 6.13
N VAL A 269 -2.96 7.51 5.11
CA VAL A 269 -2.24 8.77 4.86
C VAL A 269 -2.44 9.78 5.97
N ALA A 270 -3.66 9.97 6.46
CA ALA A 270 -3.93 10.91 7.55
C ALA A 270 -3.21 10.50 8.84
N LYS A 271 -3.14 9.20 9.17
CA LYS A 271 -2.40 8.71 10.34
C LYS A 271 -0.90 9.00 10.22
N MET A 272 -0.34 8.78 9.03
CA MET A 272 1.06 9.10 8.76
C MET A 272 1.32 10.59 8.94
N LEU A 273 0.55 11.45 8.29
CA LEU A 273 0.74 12.91 8.36
C LEU A 273 0.57 13.43 9.80
N TYR A 274 -0.43 12.93 10.53
CA TYR A 274 -0.61 13.25 11.95
C TYR A 274 0.63 12.88 12.77
N GLY A 275 1.14 11.67 12.59
CA GLY A 275 2.35 11.22 13.27
C GLY A 275 3.59 12.02 12.89
N LEU A 276 3.72 12.46 11.63
CA LEU A 276 4.82 13.31 11.19
C LEU A 276 4.79 14.69 11.84
N VAL A 277 3.61 15.27 12.03
CA VAL A 277 3.47 16.54 12.81
C VAL A 277 3.91 16.31 14.25
N ALA A 278 3.43 15.26 14.90
CA ALA A 278 3.83 14.95 16.28
C ALA A 278 5.35 14.73 16.40
N LEU A 279 5.96 14.03 15.46
CA LEU A 279 7.41 13.82 15.41
C LEU A 279 8.19 15.13 15.17
N ALA A 280 7.67 16.04 14.36
CA ALA A 280 8.27 17.36 14.17
C ALA A 280 8.23 18.19 15.47
N ASP A 281 7.11 18.15 16.18
CA ASP A 281 6.96 18.81 17.49
C ASP A 281 7.88 18.19 18.57
N GLU A 282 8.16 16.90 18.48
CA GLU A 282 9.12 16.17 19.33
C GLU A 282 10.60 16.47 18.96
N GLY A 283 10.87 17.20 17.87
CA GLY A 283 12.23 17.47 17.40
C GLY A 283 12.92 16.29 16.71
N ALA A 284 12.17 15.32 16.21
CA ALA A 284 12.70 14.12 15.55
C ALA A 284 13.40 14.41 14.19
N PHE A 285 13.18 15.59 13.64
CA PHE A 285 13.76 16.04 12.39
C PHE A 285 14.63 17.28 12.64
N PRO A 286 15.96 17.19 12.45
CA PRO A 286 16.84 18.37 12.53
C PRO A 286 16.39 19.50 11.60
N PRO A 287 16.59 20.79 11.96
CA PRO A 287 16.35 21.90 11.06
C PRO A 287 17.12 21.74 9.73
N GLY A 288 16.48 22.04 8.62
CA GLY A 288 16.99 21.83 7.28
C GLY A 288 16.56 20.50 6.65
N THR A 289 15.97 19.57 7.41
CA THR A 289 15.51 18.28 6.88
C THR A 289 14.46 18.47 5.78
N ALA A 290 14.68 17.82 4.64
CA ALA A 290 13.67 17.61 3.60
C ALA A 290 12.92 16.29 3.89
N LEU A 291 11.66 16.39 4.28
CA LEU A 291 10.78 15.27 4.62
C LEU A 291 9.77 15.02 3.50
N ALA A 292 9.88 13.88 2.83
CA ALA A 292 8.88 13.46 1.84
C ALA A 292 7.82 12.55 2.46
N ALA A 293 6.56 12.93 2.39
CA ALA A 293 5.42 12.11 2.76
C ALA A 293 4.81 11.45 1.52
N VAL A 294 4.74 10.12 1.48
CA VAL A 294 4.19 9.38 0.33
C VAL A 294 2.67 9.35 0.42
N ILE A 295 2.01 10.01 -0.52
CA ILE A 295 0.55 9.99 -0.67
C ILE A 295 0.17 8.78 -1.51
N THR A 296 -0.36 7.74 -0.88
CA THR A 296 -0.62 6.45 -1.54
C THR A 296 -2.00 6.35 -2.19
N GLY A 297 -2.76 7.43 -2.20
CA GLY A 297 -4.09 7.52 -2.81
C GLY A 297 -5.21 7.13 -1.85
N SER A 298 -6.38 7.71 -2.12
CA SER A 298 -7.64 7.24 -1.55
C SER A 298 -8.05 5.98 -2.29
N GLY A 299 -8.33 4.95 -1.56
CA GLY A 299 -8.94 3.79 -2.16
C GLY A 299 -10.39 4.05 -2.60
#